data_5f187dd164b881e1a4cd9498bd9991d1
#
_entry.id   5f187dd164b881e1a4cd9498bd9991d1
#
_cell.length_a   1.000
_cell.length_b   1.000
_cell.length_c   1.000
_cell.angle_alpha   90.00
_cell.angle_beta   90.00
_cell.angle_gamma   90.00
#
_symmetry.space_group_name_H-M   'P 1'
#
loop_
_entity.id
_entity.type
_entity.pdbx_description
1 polymer ?
#
loop_
_entity_poly.entity_id
_entity_poly.type
_entity_poly.pdbx_seq_one_letter_code
_entity_poly.pdbx_strand_id
1 'polypeptide(L)'
;MKNAAFASLRTISVSSKGFMKQTDSQQYIQTLRLRLLDMSRVSQRAVDYSIKAYKLDSPEFCANVRDSTYEVNILHREITEIARDLLLMELPLESDARFALSAVLICDALHSAHAQAVKIAANSACLLEHGGMPGWEGLTRMGEEVNCMMRLCIIAVFDEKIAHAQTVLGNRGVERLFESVFYDWYSNVDQRLRARASHELAITKGLSQIAKETYEIADAVVFWMKGPDSGSTPHIDGEQPRIHAVPAREVEGVTHSPDGMQAFLDEIDACFADPSFCKTA
;
A
#
# COMPACT_ATOMS: atom_id res chain seq x y z
N MET A 1 -46.28 -32.97 -39.40
CA MET A 1 -46.10 -31.56 -39.03
C MET A 1 -46.18 -31.38 -37.49
N LYS A 2 -45.25 -31.96 -36.71
CA LYS A 2 -45.24 -31.83 -35.23
C LYS A 2 -43.83 -31.65 -34.60
N ASN A 3 -42.78 -31.41 -35.39
CA ASN A 3 -41.40 -31.33 -34.87
C ASN A 3 -40.73 -29.94 -34.98
N ALA A 4 -41.44 -28.88 -35.39
CA ALA A 4 -40.86 -27.54 -35.49
C ALA A 4 -41.09 -26.65 -34.28
N ALA A 5 -42.00 -27.02 -33.36
CA ALA A 5 -42.36 -26.18 -32.21
C ALA A 5 -41.44 -26.39 -30.98
N PHE A 6 -40.68 -27.49 -30.90
CA PHE A 6 -39.81 -27.78 -29.73
C PHE A 6 -38.41 -27.19 -29.84
N ALA A 7 -37.95 -26.81 -31.03
CA ALA A 7 -36.63 -26.18 -31.21
C ALA A 7 -36.59 -24.68 -30.76
N SER A 8 -37.74 -23.99 -30.84
CA SER A 8 -37.86 -22.57 -30.51
C SER A 8 -37.83 -22.29 -28.99
N LEU A 9 -38.26 -23.23 -28.14
CA LEU A 9 -38.33 -23.03 -26.70
C LEU A 9 -36.95 -23.22 -25.96
N ARG A 10 -36.02 -23.96 -26.57
CA ARG A 10 -34.67 -24.12 -26.02
C ARG A 10 -33.78 -22.90 -26.19
N THR A 11 -33.96 -22.14 -27.27
CA THR A 11 -33.16 -20.96 -27.61
C THR A 11 -33.50 -19.76 -26.70
N ILE A 12 -34.75 -19.64 -26.27
CA ILE A 12 -35.20 -18.54 -25.41
C ILE A 12 -34.74 -18.77 -23.95
N SER A 13 -34.67 -20.03 -23.49
CA SER A 13 -34.24 -20.37 -22.14
C SER A 13 -32.75 -20.14 -21.89
N VAL A 14 -31.90 -20.28 -22.90
CA VAL A 14 -30.45 -20.03 -22.79
C VAL A 14 -30.16 -18.52 -22.78
N SER A 15 -30.89 -17.72 -23.54
CA SER A 15 -30.71 -16.27 -23.59
C SER A 15 -31.14 -15.59 -22.28
N SER A 16 -32.23 -16.04 -21.65
CA SER A 16 -32.68 -15.46 -20.36
C SER A 16 -31.78 -15.81 -19.18
N LYS A 17 -31.23 -17.03 -19.15
CA LYS A 17 -30.24 -17.42 -18.12
C LYS A 17 -28.92 -16.65 -18.25
N GLY A 18 -28.46 -16.40 -19.49
CA GLY A 18 -27.28 -15.60 -19.77
C GLY A 18 -27.46 -14.13 -19.36
N PHE A 19 -28.63 -13.56 -19.62
CA PHE A 19 -28.95 -12.18 -19.26
C PHE A 19 -29.06 -11.99 -17.74
N MET A 20 -29.70 -12.90 -17.00
CA MET A 20 -29.76 -12.84 -15.52
C MET A 20 -28.38 -12.99 -14.91
N LYS A 21 -27.51 -13.91 -15.39
CA LYS A 21 -26.13 -14.09 -14.89
C LYS A 21 -25.25 -12.85 -15.14
N GLN A 22 -25.42 -12.16 -16.27
CA GLN A 22 -24.67 -10.95 -16.55
C GLN A 22 -25.09 -9.76 -15.68
N THR A 23 -26.35 -9.70 -15.27
CA THR A 23 -26.86 -8.69 -14.34
C THR A 23 -26.27 -8.92 -12.95
N ASP A 24 -26.14 -10.18 -12.52
CA ASP A 24 -25.55 -10.55 -11.23
C ASP A 24 -24.06 -10.19 -11.18
N SER A 25 -23.26 -10.51 -12.21
CA SER A 25 -21.85 -10.13 -12.32
C SER A 25 -21.64 -8.61 -12.20
N GLN A 26 -22.43 -7.81 -12.92
CA GLN A 26 -22.35 -6.36 -12.85
C GLN A 26 -22.65 -5.81 -11.46
N GLN A 27 -23.57 -6.43 -10.74
CA GLN A 27 -23.88 -6.04 -9.36
C GLN A 27 -22.69 -6.30 -8.41
N TYR A 28 -22.02 -7.47 -8.53
CA TYR A 28 -20.80 -7.77 -7.78
C TYR A 28 -19.69 -6.77 -8.09
N ILE A 29 -19.46 -6.46 -9.36
CA ILE A 29 -18.43 -5.48 -9.78
C ILE A 29 -18.70 -4.10 -9.17
N GLN A 30 -19.93 -3.62 -9.23
CA GLN A 30 -20.29 -2.33 -8.64
C GLN A 30 -20.11 -2.32 -7.13
N THR A 31 -20.52 -3.39 -6.45
CA THR A 31 -20.34 -3.52 -4.99
C THR A 31 -18.85 -3.56 -4.64
N LEU A 32 -18.06 -4.32 -5.39
CA LEU A 32 -16.61 -4.42 -5.21
C LEU A 32 -15.93 -3.06 -5.39
N ARG A 33 -16.30 -2.28 -6.41
CA ARG A 33 -15.82 -0.92 -6.63
C ARG A 33 -16.14 0.01 -5.46
N LEU A 34 -17.36 -0.04 -4.93
CA LEU A 34 -17.76 0.80 -3.80
C LEU A 34 -16.97 0.46 -2.53
N ARG A 35 -16.82 -0.83 -2.21
CA ARG A 35 -16.04 -1.28 -1.05
C ARG A 35 -14.56 -0.93 -1.17
N LEU A 36 -14.01 -1.08 -2.38
CA LEU A 36 -12.63 -0.69 -2.66
C LEU A 36 -12.42 0.84 -2.49
N LEU A 37 -13.41 1.65 -2.89
CA LEU A 37 -13.40 3.09 -2.67
C LEU A 37 -13.42 3.44 -1.17
N ASP A 38 -14.29 2.79 -0.41
CA ASP A 38 -14.37 3.01 1.04
C ASP A 38 -13.03 2.67 1.71
N MET A 39 -12.44 1.52 1.38
CA MET A 39 -11.15 1.10 1.91
C MET A 39 -10.01 2.06 1.49
N SER A 40 -10.02 2.52 0.24
CA SER A 40 -9.05 3.50 -0.26
C SER A 40 -9.11 4.81 0.53
N ARG A 41 -10.31 5.30 0.84
CA ARG A 41 -10.51 6.52 1.63
C ARG A 41 -10.00 6.37 3.06
N VAL A 42 -10.32 5.26 3.71
CA VAL A 42 -9.89 5.01 5.09
C VAL A 42 -8.38 4.83 5.16
N SER A 43 -7.79 4.02 4.29
CA SER A 43 -6.34 3.76 4.28
C SER A 43 -5.54 5.01 3.92
N GLN A 44 -5.97 5.78 2.90
CA GLN A 44 -5.31 7.04 2.53
C GLN A 44 -5.38 8.08 3.66
N ARG A 45 -6.53 8.17 4.35
CA ARG A 45 -6.68 9.06 5.51
C ARG A 45 -5.77 8.65 6.65
N ALA A 46 -5.62 7.36 6.92
CA ALA A 46 -4.71 6.84 7.94
C ALA A 46 -3.26 7.19 7.62
N VAL A 47 -2.82 7.05 6.36
CA VAL A 47 -1.49 7.48 5.91
C VAL A 47 -1.30 8.99 6.11
N ASP A 48 -2.24 9.82 5.66
CA ASP A 48 -2.18 11.27 5.83
C ASP A 48 -2.11 11.67 7.33
N TYR A 49 -2.92 11.05 8.17
CA TYR A 49 -2.93 11.32 9.60
C TYR A 49 -1.67 10.84 10.31
N SER A 50 -1.07 9.72 9.90
CA SER A 50 0.18 9.25 10.48
C SER A 50 1.34 10.21 10.19
N ILE A 51 1.37 10.82 8.99
CA ILE A 51 2.34 11.85 8.63
C ILE A 51 2.10 13.13 9.43
N LYS A 52 0.84 13.54 9.58
CA LYS A 52 0.46 14.70 10.40
C LYS A 52 0.74 14.50 11.89
N ALA A 53 0.57 13.28 12.40
CA ALA A 53 0.92 12.93 13.77
C ALA A 53 2.39 13.24 14.07
N TYR A 54 3.29 12.84 13.16
CA TYR A 54 4.73 13.13 13.24
C TYR A 54 5.04 14.63 13.05
N LYS A 55 4.47 15.26 12.02
CA LYS A 55 4.77 16.65 11.64
C LYS A 55 4.28 17.66 12.66
N LEU A 56 3.14 17.41 13.29
CA LEU A 56 2.43 18.35 14.17
C LEU A 56 2.50 17.95 15.65
N ASP A 57 3.23 16.89 15.98
CA ASP A 57 3.31 16.35 17.35
C ASP A 57 1.92 16.18 17.99
N SER A 58 0.96 15.57 17.25
CA SER A 58 -0.44 15.51 17.66
C SER A 58 -0.90 14.09 18.06
N PRO A 59 -1.23 13.87 19.34
CA PRO A 59 -1.76 12.59 19.81
C PRO A 59 -3.15 12.28 19.25
N GLU A 60 -3.91 13.29 18.85
CA GLU A 60 -5.24 13.12 18.24
C GLU A 60 -5.14 12.40 16.89
N PHE A 61 -4.17 12.77 16.04
CA PHE A 61 -3.94 12.06 14.78
C PHE A 61 -3.48 10.61 15.01
N CYS A 62 -2.67 10.35 16.05
CA CYS A 62 -2.29 8.99 16.41
C CYS A 62 -3.51 8.12 16.79
N ALA A 63 -4.43 8.67 17.59
CA ALA A 63 -5.65 7.98 17.98
C ALA A 63 -6.55 7.69 16.77
N ASN A 64 -6.77 8.68 15.89
CA ASN A 64 -7.60 8.52 14.71
C ASN A 64 -7.10 7.42 13.75
N VAL A 65 -5.77 7.29 13.59
CA VAL A 65 -5.17 6.19 12.79
C VAL A 65 -5.47 4.84 13.42
N ARG A 66 -5.25 4.69 14.72
CA ARG A 66 -5.49 3.43 15.43
C ARG A 66 -6.97 3.01 15.37
N ASP A 67 -7.87 3.95 15.57
CA ASP A 67 -9.32 3.70 15.66
C ASP A 67 -9.90 3.25 14.30
N SER A 68 -9.27 3.60 13.18
CA SER A 68 -9.68 3.17 11.83
C SER A 68 -9.33 1.69 11.51
N THR A 69 -8.53 1.01 12.35
CA THR A 69 -8.06 -0.36 12.08
C THR A 69 -9.21 -1.37 11.97
N TYR A 70 -10.23 -1.23 12.80
CA TYR A 70 -11.38 -2.15 12.77
C TYR A 70 -12.15 -2.06 11.45
N GLU A 71 -12.38 -0.85 10.95
CA GLU A 71 -13.08 -0.59 9.69
C GLU A 71 -12.30 -1.17 8.50
N VAL A 72 -10.98 -0.96 8.44
CA VAL A 72 -10.12 -1.50 7.38
C VAL A 72 -10.15 -3.03 7.36
N ASN A 73 -10.11 -3.69 8.52
CA ASN A 73 -10.17 -5.14 8.60
C ASN A 73 -11.52 -5.72 8.12
N ILE A 74 -12.63 -5.01 8.37
CA ILE A 74 -13.95 -5.40 7.84
C ILE A 74 -13.96 -5.26 6.32
N LEU A 75 -13.55 -4.10 5.80
CA LEU A 75 -13.54 -3.83 4.37
C LEU A 75 -12.64 -4.80 3.61
N HIS A 76 -11.47 -5.14 4.15
CA HIS A 76 -10.57 -6.13 3.57
C HIS A 76 -11.26 -7.50 3.41
N ARG A 77 -11.94 -7.97 4.44
CA ARG A 77 -12.68 -9.24 4.39
C ARG A 77 -13.83 -9.18 3.39
N GLU A 78 -14.65 -8.13 3.42
CA GLU A 78 -15.78 -7.96 2.50
C GLU A 78 -15.33 -7.94 1.03
N ILE A 79 -14.27 -7.19 0.70
CA ILE A 79 -13.72 -7.11 -0.65
C ILE A 79 -13.24 -8.48 -1.11
N THR A 80 -12.50 -9.20 -0.27
CA THR A 80 -11.98 -10.53 -0.59
C THR A 80 -13.12 -11.55 -0.81
N GLU A 81 -14.17 -11.50 0.00
CA GLU A 81 -15.35 -12.36 -0.16
C GLU A 81 -16.10 -12.07 -1.46
N ILE A 82 -16.37 -10.78 -1.76
CA ILE A 82 -17.05 -10.37 -2.99
C ILE A 82 -16.24 -10.76 -4.24
N ALA A 83 -14.93 -10.52 -4.22
CA ALA A 83 -14.04 -10.87 -5.34
C ALA A 83 -14.00 -12.40 -5.57
N ARG A 84 -13.91 -13.18 -4.48
CA ARG A 84 -13.97 -14.65 -4.55
C ARG A 84 -15.28 -15.12 -5.17
N ASP A 85 -16.41 -14.58 -4.73
CA ASP A 85 -17.73 -14.99 -5.23
C ASP A 85 -17.89 -14.65 -6.70
N LEU A 86 -17.37 -13.49 -7.15
CA LEU A 86 -17.32 -13.12 -8.56
C LEU A 86 -16.46 -14.10 -9.40
N LEU A 87 -15.29 -14.50 -8.87
CA LEU A 87 -14.39 -15.44 -9.57
C LEU A 87 -14.95 -16.88 -9.65
N LEU A 88 -15.82 -17.26 -8.70
CA LEU A 88 -16.45 -18.57 -8.66
C LEU A 88 -17.72 -18.65 -9.51
N MET A 89 -18.16 -17.57 -10.13
CA MET A 89 -19.30 -17.59 -11.04
C MET A 89 -18.99 -18.44 -12.28
N GLU A 90 -20.02 -19.12 -12.81
CA GLU A 90 -19.88 -19.86 -14.06
C GLU A 90 -19.63 -18.89 -15.23
N LEU A 91 -18.46 -18.96 -15.85
CA LEU A 91 -18.05 -18.17 -17.01
C LEU A 91 -18.03 -16.65 -16.75
N PRO A 92 -17.22 -16.16 -15.82
CA PRO A 92 -16.99 -14.72 -15.69
C PRO A 92 -16.37 -14.19 -16.99
N LEU A 93 -16.69 -12.96 -17.37
CA LEU A 93 -15.97 -12.29 -18.46
C LEU A 93 -14.49 -12.14 -18.04
N GLU A 94 -13.58 -12.26 -19.00
CA GLU A 94 -12.15 -12.11 -18.73
C GLU A 94 -11.81 -10.76 -18.07
N SER A 95 -12.47 -9.68 -18.51
CA SER A 95 -12.34 -8.36 -17.90
C SER A 95 -12.79 -8.32 -16.44
N ASP A 96 -13.88 -9.02 -16.10
CA ASP A 96 -14.44 -9.07 -14.76
C ASP A 96 -13.52 -9.86 -13.82
N ALA A 97 -12.99 -10.99 -14.33
CA ALA A 97 -12.02 -11.80 -13.60
C ALA A 97 -10.71 -11.02 -13.34
N ARG A 98 -10.19 -10.29 -14.34
CA ARG A 98 -9.01 -9.43 -14.15
C ARG A 98 -9.27 -8.33 -13.14
N PHE A 99 -10.44 -7.69 -13.19
CA PHE A 99 -10.81 -6.68 -12.21
C PHE A 99 -10.88 -7.27 -10.78
N ALA A 100 -11.53 -8.43 -10.62
CA ALA A 100 -11.62 -9.08 -9.31
C ALA A 100 -10.26 -9.43 -8.72
N LEU A 101 -9.34 -9.99 -9.54
CA LEU A 101 -7.97 -10.26 -9.11
C LEU A 101 -7.23 -8.98 -8.72
N SER A 102 -7.31 -7.95 -9.55
CA SER A 102 -6.68 -6.65 -9.25
C SER A 102 -7.26 -6.01 -8.00
N ALA A 103 -8.58 -6.14 -7.78
CA ALA A 103 -9.23 -5.61 -6.58
C ALA A 103 -8.71 -6.28 -5.31
N VAL A 104 -8.42 -7.58 -5.32
CA VAL A 104 -7.79 -8.28 -4.18
C VAL A 104 -6.37 -7.74 -3.95
N LEU A 105 -5.55 -7.64 -4.99
CA LEU A 105 -4.18 -7.12 -4.87
C LEU A 105 -4.16 -5.67 -4.35
N ILE A 106 -5.04 -4.81 -4.87
CA ILE A 106 -5.18 -3.43 -4.40
C ILE A 106 -5.65 -3.40 -2.93
N CYS A 107 -6.60 -4.26 -2.58
CA CYS A 107 -7.12 -4.38 -1.22
C CYS A 107 -6.01 -4.79 -0.24
N ASP A 108 -5.21 -5.79 -0.58
CA ASP A 108 -4.08 -6.27 0.25
C ASP A 108 -3.03 -5.18 0.43
N ALA A 109 -2.67 -4.47 -0.64
CA ALA A 109 -1.73 -3.35 -0.58
C ALA A 109 -2.25 -2.18 0.28
N LEU A 110 -3.55 -1.83 0.17
CA LEU A 110 -4.18 -0.82 1.02
C LEU A 110 -4.22 -1.23 2.50
N HIS A 111 -4.47 -2.51 2.78
CA HIS A 111 -4.45 -3.06 4.14
C HIS A 111 -3.05 -3.00 4.73
N SER A 112 -2.03 -3.39 3.96
CA SER A 112 -0.63 -3.31 4.35
C SER A 112 -0.18 -1.86 4.59
N ALA A 113 -0.52 -0.93 3.68
CA ALA A 113 -0.25 0.50 3.85
C ALA A 113 -0.88 1.07 5.12
N HIS A 114 -2.14 0.69 5.43
CA HIS A 114 -2.79 1.07 6.68
C HIS A 114 -2.03 0.53 7.91
N ALA A 115 -1.61 -0.73 7.89
CA ALA A 115 -0.84 -1.32 8.99
C ALA A 115 0.49 -0.58 9.22
N GLN A 116 1.16 -0.10 8.17
CA GLN A 116 2.34 0.75 8.32
C GLN A 116 1.98 2.14 8.88
N ALA A 117 0.86 2.74 8.46
CA ALA A 117 0.39 4.01 9.03
C ALA A 117 0.15 3.91 10.55
N VAL A 118 -0.40 2.77 11.03
CA VAL A 118 -0.56 2.50 12.47
C VAL A 118 0.79 2.46 13.18
N LYS A 119 1.81 1.80 12.60
CA LYS A 119 3.16 1.76 13.17
C LYS A 119 3.81 3.15 13.20
N ILE A 120 3.65 3.94 12.13
CA ILE A 120 4.13 5.32 12.08
C ILE A 120 3.49 6.14 13.19
N ALA A 121 2.17 6.08 13.35
CA ALA A 121 1.45 6.79 14.40
C ALA A 121 1.89 6.37 15.82
N ALA A 122 2.14 5.06 16.04
CA ALA A 122 2.66 4.57 17.31
C ALA A 122 4.04 5.12 17.63
N ASN A 123 4.97 5.12 16.65
CA ASN A 123 6.30 5.70 16.83
C ASN A 123 6.25 7.22 17.05
N SER A 124 5.34 7.93 16.37
CA SER A 124 5.11 9.35 16.60
C SER A 124 4.60 9.62 18.01
N ALA A 125 3.72 8.77 18.56
CA ALA A 125 3.25 8.89 19.94
C ALA A 125 4.39 8.69 20.95
N CYS A 126 5.29 7.72 20.74
CA CYS A 126 6.48 7.54 21.57
C CYS A 126 7.41 8.77 21.52
N LEU A 127 7.56 9.42 20.36
CA LEU A 127 8.36 10.65 20.25
C LEU A 127 7.78 11.81 21.07
N LEU A 128 6.46 11.91 21.20
CA LEU A 128 5.79 12.91 22.03
C LEU A 128 6.13 12.76 23.51
N GLU A 129 6.24 11.53 23.99
CA GLU A 129 6.58 11.24 25.40
C GLU A 129 8.02 11.66 25.76
N HIS A 130 8.93 11.76 24.78
CA HIS A 130 10.31 12.15 24.95
C HIS A 130 10.58 13.66 24.84
N GLY A 131 9.54 14.49 24.86
CA GLY A 131 9.62 15.95 24.80
C GLY A 131 9.74 16.48 23.37
N GLY A 132 8.59 16.84 22.80
CA GLY A 132 8.42 17.25 21.40
C GLY A 132 9.53 18.16 20.87
N MET A 133 10.16 17.72 19.81
CA MET A 133 11.11 18.51 19.01
C MET A 133 10.55 18.58 17.60
N PRO A 134 10.81 19.65 16.84
CA PRO A 134 10.36 19.76 15.46
C PRO A 134 10.72 18.50 14.68
N GLY A 135 9.74 17.96 13.94
CA GLY A 135 9.97 16.82 13.07
C GLY A 135 11.02 17.12 12.01
N TRP A 136 11.80 16.13 11.64
CA TRP A 136 12.83 16.30 10.63
C TRP A 136 12.21 16.59 9.27
N GLU A 137 12.65 17.67 8.62
CA GLU A 137 12.08 18.13 7.34
C GLU A 137 12.18 17.08 6.23
N GLY A 138 13.30 16.35 6.15
CA GLY A 138 13.48 15.28 5.16
C GLY A 138 12.44 14.18 5.30
N LEU A 139 12.12 13.77 6.52
CA LEU A 139 11.13 12.75 6.81
C LEU A 139 9.70 13.25 6.51
N THR A 140 9.42 14.51 6.82
CA THR A 140 8.15 15.15 6.46
C THR A 140 7.95 15.19 4.95
N ARG A 141 8.98 15.58 4.18
CA ARG A 141 8.93 15.60 2.70
C ARG A 141 8.74 14.20 2.13
N MET A 142 9.40 13.18 2.69
CA MET A 142 9.19 11.79 2.29
C MET A 142 7.74 11.36 2.51
N GLY A 143 7.14 11.73 3.64
CA GLY A 143 5.73 11.46 3.93
C GLY A 143 4.78 12.14 2.93
N GLU A 144 5.02 13.40 2.60
CA GLU A 144 4.23 14.15 1.61
C GLU A 144 4.30 13.51 0.22
N GLU A 145 5.46 13.03 -0.20
CA GLU A 145 5.64 12.33 -1.48
C GLU A 145 4.89 10.99 -1.50
N VAL A 146 5.01 10.18 -0.45
CA VAL A 146 4.26 8.91 -0.30
C VAL A 146 2.75 9.15 -0.35
N ASN A 147 2.27 10.18 0.33
CA ASN A 147 0.84 10.54 0.32
C ASN A 147 0.37 10.98 -1.07
N CYS A 148 1.22 11.70 -1.82
CA CYS A 148 0.95 12.07 -3.21
C CYS A 148 0.86 10.84 -4.11
N MET A 149 1.81 9.91 -4.02
CA MET A 149 1.81 8.65 -4.78
C MET A 149 0.54 7.84 -4.51
N MET A 150 0.14 7.71 -3.24
CA MET A 150 -1.07 6.97 -2.87
C MET A 150 -2.34 7.61 -3.45
N ARG A 151 -2.44 8.94 -3.43
CA ARG A 151 -3.56 9.66 -4.08
C ARG A 151 -3.62 9.40 -5.58
N LEU A 152 -2.47 9.43 -6.28
CA LEU A 152 -2.41 9.14 -7.71
C LEU A 152 -2.86 7.72 -8.02
N CYS A 153 -2.47 6.72 -7.21
CA CYS A 153 -2.95 5.35 -7.34
C CYS A 153 -4.47 5.25 -7.18
N ILE A 154 -5.03 5.92 -6.16
CA ILE A 154 -6.48 5.92 -5.92
C ILE A 154 -7.22 6.55 -7.10
N ILE A 155 -6.74 7.68 -7.62
CA ILE A 155 -7.30 8.31 -8.83
C ILE A 155 -7.20 7.36 -10.03
N ALA A 156 -6.06 6.65 -10.20
CA ALA A 156 -5.88 5.69 -11.29
C ALA A 156 -6.93 4.57 -11.24
N VAL A 157 -7.25 4.05 -10.03
CA VAL A 157 -8.26 2.99 -9.82
C VAL A 157 -9.66 3.48 -10.21
N PHE A 158 -10.07 4.68 -9.77
CA PHE A 158 -11.48 5.11 -9.90
C PHE A 158 -11.78 5.89 -11.17
N ASP A 159 -10.82 6.65 -11.69
CA ASP A 159 -10.94 7.34 -12.97
C ASP A 159 -10.55 6.46 -14.17
N GLU A 160 -10.09 5.24 -13.93
CA GLU A 160 -9.59 4.31 -14.94
C GLU A 160 -8.51 4.95 -15.84
N LYS A 161 -7.64 5.77 -15.23
CA LYS A 161 -6.57 6.49 -15.94
C LYS A 161 -5.22 5.85 -15.71
N ILE A 162 -4.84 4.97 -16.61
CA ILE A 162 -3.55 4.26 -16.55
C ILE A 162 -2.33 5.20 -16.46
N ALA A 163 -2.42 6.41 -17.01
CA ALA A 163 -1.32 7.37 -16.96
C ALA A 163 -0.90 7.73 -15.52
N HIS A 164 -1.84 7.79 -14.57
CA HIS A 164 -1.53 8.03 -13.17
C HIS A 164 -0.78 6.86 -12.53
N ALA A 165 -1.18 5.62 -12.83
CA ALA A 165 -0.45 4.43 -12.38
C ALA A 165 0.98 4.40 -12.95
N GLN A 166 1.14 4.70 -14.24
CA GLN A 166 2.46 4.78 -14.88
C GLN A 166 3.33 5.90 -14.29
N THR A 167 2.74 7.03 -13.91
CA THR A 167 3.45 8.10 -13.20
C THR A 167 4.00 7.63 -11.86
N VAL A 168 3.21 6.87 -11.10
CA VAL A 168 3.67 6.28 -9.83
C VAL A 168 4.80 5.29 -10.07
N LEU A 169 4.65 4.36 -11.02
CA LEU A 169 5.68 3.36 -11.34
C LEU A 169 7.01 3.98 -11.81
N GLY A 170 6.97 5.15 -12.45
CA GLY A 170 8.14 5.91 -12.86
C GLY A 170 8.77 6.78 -11.74
N ASN A 171 8.09 6.94 -10.61
CA ASN A 171 8.56 7.81 -9.54
C ASN A 171 9.64 7.12 -8.69
N ARG A 172 10.81 7.75 -8.57
CA ARG A 172 11.93 7.33 -7.73
C ARG A 172 12.23 8.36 -6.63
N GLY A 173 11.28 9.24 -6.35
CA GLY A 173 11.45 10.33 -5.38
C GLY A 173 11.61 9.80 -3.96
N VAL A 174 10.77 8.85 -3.57
CA VAL A 174 10.77 8.28 -2.20
C VAL A 174 12.05 7.50 -1.92
N GLU A 175 12.56 6.72 -2.87
CA GLU A 175 13.82 5.97 -2.74
C GLU A 175 15.00 6.91 -2.50
N ARG A 176 15.09 8.00 -3.27
CA ARG A 176 16.13 9.03 -3.09
C ARG A 176 16.01 9.75 -1.75
N LEU A 177 14.79 10.04 -1.31
CA LEU A 177 14.54 10.67 -0.02
C LEU A 177 14.90 9.70 1.13
N PHE A 178 14.58 8.42 0.99
CA PHE A 178 14.97 7.39 1.97
C PHE A 178 16.49 7.34 2.13
N GLU A 179 17.25 7.30 1.04
CA GLU A 179 18.71 7.31 1.06
C GLU A 179 19.27 8.58 1.72
N SER A 180 18.70 9.75 1.38
CA SER A 180 19.13 11.03 1.97
C SER A 180 18.85 11.07 3.48
N VAL A 181 17.64 10.67 3.89
CA VAL A 181 17.22 10.62 5.30
C VAL A 181 18.09 9.66 6.09
N PHE A 182 18.38 8.48 5.53
CA PHE A 182 19.24 7.50 6.17
C PHE A 182 20.68 8.00 6.32
N TYR A 183 21.24 8.64 5.30
CA TYR A 183 22.58 9.19 5.33
C TYR A 183 22.72 10.31 6.36
N ASP A 184 21.80 11.26 6.36
CA ASP A 184 21.79 12.37 7.30
C ASP A 184 21.66 11.87 8.75
N TRP A 185 20.83 10.85 8.96
CA TRP A 185 20.67 10.23 10.26
C TRP A 185 21.97 9.55 10.72
N TYR A 186 22.61 8.75 9.87
CA TYR A 186 23.87 8.06 10.19
C TYR A 186 25.01 9.02 10.51
N SER A 187 25.05 10.15 9.80
CA SER A 187 26.14 11.15 9.96
C SER A 187 25.98 12.04 11.21
N ASN A 188 24.78 12.20 11.75
CA ASN A 188 24.45 13.18 12.78
C ASN A 188 24.00 12.59 14.12
N VAL A 189 24.21 11.29 14.37
CA VAL A 189 23.75 10.64 15.61
C VAL A 189 24.60 11.08 16.81
N ASP A 190 24.14 12.10 17.54
CA ASP A 190 24.60 12.38 18.89
C ASP A 190 23.98 11.37 19.86
N GLN A 191 24.75 10.93 20.88
CA GLN A 191 24.33 9.90 21.85
C GLN A 191 23.03 10.25 22.60
N ARG A 192 22.71 11.53 22.75
CA ARG A 192 21.47 12.01 23.39
C ARG A 192 20.22 11.82 22.57
N LEU A 193 20.35 11.56 21.26
CA LEU A 193 19.27 11.44 20.29
C LEU A 193 18.99 10.00 19.88
N ARG A 194 19.68 9.00 20.44
CA ARG A 194 19.55 7.59 20.01
C ARG A 194 18.13 7.04 20.13
N ALA A 195 17.42 7.31 21.22
CA ALA A 195 16.04 6.85 21.40
C ALA A 195 15.11 7.48 20.35
N ARG A 196 15.24 8.80 20.11
CA ARG A 196 14.50 9.50 19.08
C ARG A 196 14.80 8.96 17.68
N ALA A 197 16.08 8.76 17.41
CA ALA A 197 16.57 8.28 16.12
C ALA A 197 15.99 6.91 15.72
N SER A 198 15.81 6.00 16.68
CA SER A 198 15.19 4.69 16.40
C SER A 198 13.74 4.81 15.94
N HIS A 199 12.95 5.69 16.58
CA HIS A 199 11.56 5.95 16.19
C HIS A 199 11.46 6.63 14.82
N GLU A 200 12.32 7.62 14.55
CA GLU A 200 12.35 8.29 13.24
C GLU A 200 12.78 7.34 12.12
N LEU A 201 13.70 6.43 12.39
CA LEU A 201 14.08 5.39 11.43
C LEU A 201 12.93 4.39 11.18
N ALA A 202 12.18 4.01 12.21
CA ALA A 202 10.98 3.19 12.07
C ALA A 202 9.91 3.89 11.22
N ILE A 203 9.71 5.19 11.41
CA ILE A 203 8.80 5.99 10.59
C ILE A 203 9.30 6.01 9.14
N THR A 204 10.60 6.23 8.91
CA THR A 204 11.22 6.21 7.58
C THR A 204 10.99 4.88 6.87
N LYS A 205 11.21 3.77 7.56
CA LYS A 205 10.96 2.41 7.05
C LYS A 205 9.47 2.18 6.75
N GLY A 206 8.58 2.63 7.63
CA GLY A 206 7.14 2.57 7.41
C GLY A 206 6.71 3.32 6.15
N LEU A 207 7.23 4.53 5.92
CA LEU A 207 6.96 5.32 4.72
C LEU A 207 7.50 4.65 3.45
N SER A 208 8.72 4.07 3.51
CA SER A 208 9.28 3.31 2.40
C SER A 208 8.42 2.10 2.05
N GLN A 209 7.87 1.40 3.06
CA GLN A 209 6.98 0.27 2.83
C GLN A 209 5.65 0.73 2.21
N ILE A 210 5.05 1.84 2.68
CA ILE A 210 3.84 2.40 2.06
C ILE A 210 4.10 2.75 0.58
N ALA A 211 5.28 3.29 0.25
CA ALA A 211 5.65 3.54 -1.14
C ALA A 211 5.67 2.26 -1.99
N LYS A 212 6.19 1.16 -1.45
CA LYS A 212 6.13 -0.16 -2.14
C LYS A 212 4.69 -0.60 -2.39
N GLU A 213 3.82 -0.46 -1.40
CA GLU A 213 2.41 -0.79 -1.57
C GLU A 213 1.74 0.08 -2.65
N THR A 214 2.16 1.34 -2.82
CA THR A 214 1.65 2.17 -3.92
C THR A 214 2.11 1.69 -5.29
N TYR A 215 3.32 1.13 -5.41
CA TYR A 215 3.77 0.48 -6.65
C TYR A 215 2.94 -0.77 -6.96
N GLU A 216 2.64 -1.61 -5.95
CA GLU A 216 1.78 -2.79 -6.12
C GLU A 216 0.36 -2.40 -6.59
N ILE A 217 -0.22 -1.33 -6.01
CA ILE A 217 -1.51 -0.81 -6.46
C ILE A 217 -1.41 -0.36 -7.93
N ALA A 218 -0.38 0.38 -8.29
CA ALA A 218 -0.19 0.87 -9.65
C ALA A 218 -0.01 -0.26 -10.67
N ASP A 219 0.76 -1.30 -10.33
CA ASP A 219 0.92 -2.51 -11.15
C ASP A 219 -0.40 -3.26 -11.32
N ALA A 220 -1.17 -3.43 -10.23
CA ALA A 220 -2.49 -4.07 -10.30
C ALA A 220 -3.47 -3.30 -11.20
N VAL A 221 -3.41 -1.96 -11.20
CA VAL A 221 -4.20 -1.12 -12.14
C VAL A 221 -3.78 -1.33 -13.58
N VAL A 222 -2.47 -1.37 -13.86
CA VAL A 222 -1.95 -1.61 -15.21
C VAL A 222 -2.34 -3.00 -15.70
N PHE A 223 -2.22 -4.03 -14.87
CA PHE A 223 -2.65 -5.38 -15.18
C PHE A 223 -4.15 -5.47 -15.48
N TRP A 224 -4.99 -4.84 -14.66
CA TRP A 224 -6.42 -4.81 -14.90
C TRP A 224 -6.77 -4.18 -16.25
N MET A 225 -6.16 -3.03 -16.55
CA MET A 225 -6.55 -2.25 -17.74
C MET A 225 -5.94 -2.76 -19.05
N LYS A 226 -4.71 -3.28 -19.04
CA LYS A 226 -3.99 -3.73 -20.24
C LYS A 226 -3.95 -5.25 -20.41
N GLY A 227 -4.13 -6.01 -19.33
CA GLY A 227 -3.94 -7.46 -19.34
C GLY A 227 -2.47 -7.88 -19.24
N PRO A 228 -2.20 -9.19 -19.28
CA PRO A 228 -0.88 -9.78 -19.01
C PRO A 228 0.22 -9.40 -20.02
N ASP A 229 -0.13 -8.99 -21.23
CA ASP A 229 0.84 -8.63 -22.30
C ASP A 229 1.53 -7.28 -22.07
N SER A 230 1.20 -6.56 -21.01
CA SER A 230 1.72 -5.22 -20.74
C SER A 230 3.13 -5.17 -20.11
N GLY A 231 3.78 -6.32 -19.93
CA GLY A 231 5.07 -6.42 -19.25
C GLY A 231 5.01 -6.24 -17.73
N SER A 232 3.84 -5.95 -17.20
CA SER A 232 3.54 -5.88 -15.77
C SER A 232 2.82 -7.18 -15.38
N THR A 233 3.58 -8.26 -15.17
CA THR A 233 3.05 -9.38 -14.38
C THR A 233 3.09 -8.91 -12.93
N PRO A 234 1.97 -8.97 -12.18
CA PRO A 234 2.03 -8.76 -10.74
C PRO A 234 3.11 -9.70 -10.19
N HIS A 235 4.11 -9.17 -9.52
CA HIS A 235 5.12 -9.99 -8.86
C HIS A 235 4.43 -10.83 -7.78
N ILE A 236 4.05 -12.06 -8.13
CA ILE A 236 3.56 -13.07 -7.17
C ILE A 236 4.74 -13.69 -6.41
N ASP A 237 5.95 -13.48 -6.90
CA ASP A 237 7.17 -13.97 -6.27
C ASP A 237 7.85 -12.86 -5.48
N GLY A 238 8.06 -13.15 -4.17
CA GLY A 238 8.71 -12.28 -3.18
C GLY A 238 10.18 -11.94 -3.47
N GLU A 239 10.56 -11.69 -4.70
CA GLU A 239 11.79 -10.98 -5.00
C GLU A 239 11.58 -9.51 -4.62
N GLN A 240 12.07 -9.17 -3.43
CA GLN A 240 12.29 -7.80 -3.04
C GLN A 240 12.95 -7.07 -4.21
N PRO A 241 12.43 -5.89 -4.65
CA PRO A 241 13.16 -5.05 -5.59
C PRO A 241 14.56 -4.91 -5.00
N ARG A 242 15.57 -5.43 -5.71
CA ARG A 242 16.96 -5.28 -5.29
C ARG A 242 17.18 -3.79 -5.14
N ILE A 243 17.39 -3.35 -3.92
CA ILE A 243 17.97 -2.03 -3.66
C ILE A 243 19.28 -2.09 -4.44
N HIS A 244 19.30 -1.48 -5.62
CA HIS A 244 20.52 -1.42 -6.41
C HIS A 244 21.53 -0.71 -5.52
N ALA A 245 22.59 -1.43 -5.15
CA ALA A 245 23.68 -0.89 -4.40
C ALA A 245 24.07 0.43 -5.06
N VAL A 246 23.85 1.53 -4.35
CA VAL A 246 24.27 2.87 -4.79
C VAL A 246 25.76 2.78 -5.01
N PRO A 247 26.30 3.19 -6.17
CA PRO A 247 27.74 3.28 -6.33
C PRO A 247 28.27 4.17 -5.21
N ALA A 248 29.12 3.61 -4.36
CA ALA A 248 29.74 4.33 -3.26
C ALA A 248 30.38 5.60 -3.81
N ARG A 249 29.79 6.78 -3.55
CA ARG A 249 30.52 8.02 -3.67
C ARG A 249 31.55 7.97 -2.58
N GLU A 250 32.82 7.87 -2.99
CA GLU A 250 33.97 8.03 -2.13
C GLU A 250 33.86 9.41 -1.42
N VAL A 251 33.37 9.37 -0.20
CA VAL A 251 33.59 10.45 0.76
C VAL A 251 34.83 10.03 1.50
N GLU A 252 35.92 10.78 1.31
CA GLU A 252 37.21 10.55 1.93
C GLU A 252 37.04 10.30 3.43
N GLY A 253 37.30 9.08 3.89
CA GLY A 253 37.52 8.77 5.28
C GLY A 253 36.65 7.73 5.96
N VAL A 254 35.56 7.21 5.35
CA VAL A 254 34.72 6.17 5.97
C VAL A 254 34.38 5.08 4.95
N THR A 255 34.99 3.94 5.07
CA THR A 255 34.66 2.72 4.31
C THR A 255 33.35 2.14 4.82
N HIS A 256 32.25 2.36 4.12
CA HIS A 256 30.96 1.76 4.42
C HIS A 256 30.83 0.45 3.65
N SER A 257 30.81 -0.66 4.38
CA SER A 257 30.47 -1.97 3.82
C SER A 257 28.94 -2.06 3.66
N PRO A 258 28.43 -2.52 2.51
CA PRO A 258 27.00 -2.86 2.35
C PRO A 258 26.49 -3.82 3.44
N ASP A 259 27.36 -4.71 3.92
CA ASP A 259 27.08 -5.66 4.99
C ASP A 259 26.80 -4.96 6.34
N GLY A 260 27.43 -3.81 6.62
CA GLY A 260 27.21 -3.05 7.84
C GLY A 260 25.83 -2.39 7.87
N MET A 261 25.33 -1.95 6.71
CA MET A 261 23.99 -1.36 6.59
C MET A 261 22.90 -2.42 6.77
N GLN A 262 23.08 -3.60 6.17
CA GLN A 262 22.12 -4.69 6.31
C GLN A 262 22.10 -5.22 7.76
N ALA A 263 23.25 -5.43 8.38
CA ALA A 263 23.33 -5.85 9.79
C ALA A 263 22.64 -4.86 10.74
N PHE A 264 22.77 -3.56 10.47
CA PHE A 264 22.11 -2.52 11.25
C PHE A 264 20.58 -2.50 11.04
N LEU A 265 20.09 -2.73 9.80
CA LEU A 265 18.67 -2.87 9.52
C LEU A 265 18.08 -4.13 10.19
N ASP A 266 18.82 -5.22 10.21
CA ASP A 266 18.44 -6.47 10.87
C ASP A 266 18.39 -6.30 12.42
N GLU A 267 19.30 -5.53 13.00
CA GLU A 267 19.30 -5.20 14.43
C GLU A 267 18.07 -4.35 14.81
N ILE A 268 17.68 -3.42 13.95
CA ILE A 268 16.46 -2.61 14.11
C ILE A 268 15.22 -3.49 14.01
N ASP A 269 15.15 -4.39 13.04
CA ASP A 269 14.01 -5.31 12.91
C ASP A 269 13.86 -6.22 14.13
N ALA A 270 14.97 -6.67 14.72
CA ALA A 270 14.97 -7.41 15.98
C ALA A 270 14.44 -6.58 17.15
N CYS A 271 14.81 -5.30 17.25
CA CYS A 271 14.29 -4.39 18.28
C CYS A 271 12.78 -4.14 18.15
N PHE A 272 12.24 -4.11 16.93
CA PHE A 272 10.79 -3.90 16.70
C PHE A 272 9.96 -5.18 16.80
N ALA A 273 10.57 -6.35 16.75
CA ALA A 273 9.90 -7.62 17.02
C ALA A 273 9.57 -7.82 18.51
N ASP A 274 10.19 -7.05 19.42
CA ASP A 274 9.94 -7.13 20.86
C ASP A 274 8.82 -6.16 21.29
N PRO A 275 7.63 -6.68 21.73
CA PRO A 275 6.53 -5.84 22.21
C PRO A 275 6.84 -5.03 23.48
N SER A 276 7.96 -5.32 24.16
CA SER A 276 8.37 -4.63 25.37
C SER A 276 9.12 -3.32 25.11
N PHE A 277 9.57 -3.09 23.87
CA PHE A 277 10.39 -1.93 23.53
C PHE A 277 9.68 -0.59 23.82
N CYS A 278 8.36 -0.50 23.64
CA CYS A 278 7.57 0.68 24.00
C CYS A 278 7.25 0.81 25.51
N LYS A 279 7.58 -0.19 26.36
CA LYS A 279 7.25 -0.19 27.79
C LYS A 279 8.42 0.16 28.70
N THR A 280 9.63 0.23 28.19
CA THR A 280 10.87 0.43 28.96
C THR A 280 11.67 1.66 28.56
N ALA A 281 11.14 2.50 27.67
CA ALA A 281 11.77 3.77 27.30
C ALA A 281 11.16 4.95 28.06
#